data_1303a13892ac557f919493b36f0506f2
#
_entry.id   1303a13892ac557f919493b36f0506f2
#
_cell.length_a   1.000
_cell.length_b   1.000
_cell.length_c   1.000
_cell.angle_alpha   90.00
_cell.angle_beta   90.00
_cell.angle_gamma   90.00
#
_symmetry.space_group_name_H-M   'P 1'
#
loop_
_entity.id
_entity.type
_entity.pdbx_description
1 polymer ?
#
loop_
_entity_poly.entity_id
_entity_poly.type
_entity_poly.pdbx_seq_one_letter_code
_entity_poly.pdbx_strand_id
1 'polypeptide(L)'
;MVDDFHGPAQWDNFAFAMKQVFPERRIEEIKLSDPLFETLYDIDKRMQIPGLRPLREGRTWERGGNMPHWRGIRDDDGHIMVAINFNMDLGDAWEHADSPEYPQQYSSLAYRFAVNYVLYALTH
;
A
#
# COMPACT_ATOMS: atom_id res chain seq x y z
N MET A 1 3.01 6.43 5.28
CA MET A 1 2.34 5.29 4.60
C MET A 1 1.07 4.93 5.33
N VAL A 2 0.03 4.58 4.61
CA VAL A 2 -1.26 4.12 5.14
C VAL A 2 -1.54 2.74 4.57
N ASP A 3 -2.03 1.84 5.41
CA ASP A 3 -2.17 0.41 5.10
C ASP A 3 -3.32 -0.20 5.91
N ASP A 4 -3.69 -1.44 5.59
CA ASP A 4 -4.66 -2.26 6.30
C ASP A 4 -6.05 -1.60 6.44
N PHE A 5 -6.60 -1.18 5.30
CA PHE A 5 -8.00 -0.79 5.21
C PHE A 5 -8.59 -1.27 3.88
N HIS A 6 -9.88 -1.62 3.89
CA HIS A 6 -10.46 -2.45 2.84
C HIS A 6 -11.90 -2.07 2.52
N GLY A 7 -12.22 -2.17 1.24
CA GLY A 7 -13.58 -2.02 0.73
C GLY A 7 -14.08 -0.59 0.63
N PRO A 8 -15.24 -0.40 -0.04
CA PRO A 8 -15.76 0.94 -0.36
C PRO A 8 -16.04 1.80 0.87
N ALA A 9 -16.61 1.23 1.93
CA ALA A 9 -16.99 2.00 3.13
C ALA A 9 -15.76 2.53 3.87
N GLN A 10 -14.70 1.72 4.02
CA GLN A 10 -13.46 2.19 4.64
C GLN A 10 -12.73 3.18 3.74
N TRP A 11 -12.79 3.02 2.42
CA TRP A 11 -12.27 4.02 1.50
C TRP A 11 -12.96 5.38 1.67
N ASP A 12 -14.28 5.41 1.71
CA ASP A 12 -15.04 6.66 1.85
C ASP A 12 -14.68 7.39 3.15
N ASN A 13 -14.57 6.65 4.26
CA ASN A 13 -14.16 7.21 5.54
C ASN A 13 -12.73 7.78 5.49
N PHE A 14 -11.80 7.04 4.88
CA PHE A 14 -10.42 7.49 4.73
C PHE A 14 -10.31 8.73 3.84
N ALA A 15 -10.96 8.74 2.68
CA ALA A 15 -10.96 9.86 1.76
C ALA A 15 -11.57 11.12 2.39
N PHE A 16 -12.64 10.97 3.16
CA PHE A 16 -13.24 12.06 3.93
C PHE A 16 -12.25 12.64 4.94
N ALA A 17 -11.55 11.79 5.71
CA ALA A 17 -10.54 12.22 6.67
C ALA A 17 -9.37 12.94 5.99
N MET A 18 -8.87 12.42 4.87
CA MET A 18 -7.78 13.05 4.11
C MET A 18 -8.18 14.42 3.56
N LYS A 19 -9.44 14.60 3.17
CA LYS A 19 -9.95 15.90 2.71
C LYS A 19 -9.96 16.95 3.84
N GLN A 20 -10.09 16.53 5.09
CA GLN A 20 -9.96 17.45 6.25
C GLN A 20 -8.50 17.84 6.49
N VAL A 21 -7.56 16.92 6.28
CA VAL A 21 -6.12 17.16 6.51
C VAL A 21 -5.50 17.94 5.35
N PHE A 22 -5.87 17.59 4.13
CA PHE A 22 -5.32 18.16 2.90
C PHE A 22 -6.44 18.64 1.96
N PRO A 23 -7.15 19.74 2.31
CA PRO A 23 -8.34 20.19 1.57
C PRO A 23 -8.07 20.54 0.11
N GLU A 24 -6.85 21.03 -0.19
CA GLU A 24 -6.47 21.47 -1.54
C GLU A 24 -5.78 20.36 -2.36
N ARG A 25 -5.57 19.18 -1.76
CA ARG A 25 -4.86 18.09 -2.43
C ARG A 25 -5.81 16.96 -2.80
N ARG A 26 -5.49 16.30 -3.90
CA ARG A 26 -6.24 15.12 -4.36
C ARG A 26 -5.46 13.84 -4.08
N ILE A 27 -6.20 12.76 -3.92
CA ILE A 27 -5.65 11.41 -3.94
C ILE A 27 -5.63 10.93 -5.39
N GLU A 28 -4.50 10.39 -5.82
CA GLU A 28 -4.34 9.88 -7.18
C GLU A 28 -3.71 8.49 -7.19
N GLU A 29 -3.96 7.72 -8.26
CA GLU A 29 -3.26 6.44 -8.49
C GLU A 29 -1.77 6.72 -8.78
N ILE A 30 -0.88 5.98 -8.12
CA ILE A 30 0.55 6.05 -8.38
C ILE A 30 0.87 5.11 -9.53
N LYS A 31 1.43 5.65 -10.61
CA LYS A 31 1.84 4.86 -11.77
C LYS A 31 2.99 3.91 -11.41
N LEU A 32 3.05 2.76 -12.07
CA LEU A 32 4.15 1.79 -11.85
C LEU A 32 5.53 2.39 -12.17
N SER A 33 5.59 3.33 -13.10
CA SER A 33 6.82 4.06 -13.47
C SER A 33 7.18 5.21 -12.53
N ASP A 34 6.51 5.34 -11.39
CA ASP A 34 6.84 6.37 -10.41
C ASP A 34 8.16 6.04 -9.71
N PRO A 35 9.04 7.04 -9.47
CA PRO A 35 10.31 6.84 -8.76
C PRO A 35 10.18 6.14 -7.40
N LEU A 36 9.01 6.24 -6.76
CA LEU A 36 8.71 5.53 -5.52
C LEU A 36 8.94 4.01 -5.64
N PHE A 37 8.65 3.43 -6.81
CA PHE A 37 8.78 1.99 -7.07
C PHE A 37 10.14 1.57 -7.62
N GLU A 38 11.04 2.51 -7.83
CA GLU A 38 12.39 2.27 -8.38
C GLU A 38 13.51 2.79 -7.46
N THR A 39 13.18 3.23 -6.24
CA THR A 39 14.15 3.93 -5.37
C THR A 39 15.36 3.07 -5.00
N LEU A 40 15.14 1.81 -4.61
CA LEU A 40 16.20 0.81 -4.40
C LEU A 40 15.86 -0.49 -5.12
N TYR A 41 14.67 -0.99 -4.90
CA TYR A 41 14.16 -2.17 -5.58
C TYR A 41 13.33 -1.74 -6.79
N ASP A 42 13.60 -2.33 -7.92
CA ASP A 42 12.75 -2.22 -9.10
C ASP A 42 11.51 -3.10 -8.88
N ILE A 43 10.37 -2.45 -8.61
CA ILE A 43 9.10 -3.13 -8.40
C ILE A 43 8.31 -3.09 -9.71
N ASP A 44 8.67 -3.98 -10.61
CA ASP A 44 8.07 -4.10 -11.95
C ASP A 44 6.69 -4.79 -11.94
N LYS A 45 6.36 -5.50 -10.86
CA LYS A 45 5.09 -6.21 -10.68
C LYS A 45 4.50 -5.92 -9.32
N ARG A 46 3.22 -5.60 -9.33
CA ARG A 46 2.42 -5.37 -8.12
C ARG A 46 1.30 -6.41 -8.03
N MET A 47 1.08 -6.92 -6.83
CA MET A 47 -0.02 -7.84 -6.53
C MET A 47 -0.65 -7.46 -5.21
N GLN A 48 -1.88 -7.86 -4.99
CA GLN A 48 -2.54 -7.68 -3.69
C GLN A 48 -1.78 -8.46 -2.61
N ILE A 49 -1.42 -7.76 -1.54
CA ILE A 49 -0.74 -8.34 -0.38
C ILE A 49 -1.80 -8.55 0.69
N PRO A 50 -2.17 -9.80 0.99
CA PRO A 50 -3.26 -10.09 1.92
C PRO A 50 -2.82 -10.07 3.38
N GLY A 51 -3.78 -9.84 4.28
CA GLY A 51 -3.64 -10.20 5.67
C GLY A 51 -3.66 -11.72 5.86
N LEU A 52 -3.25 -12.17 7.04
CA LEU A 52 -3.20 -13.61 7.35
C LEU A 52 -4.60 -14.24 7.42
N ARG A 53 -5.57 -13.51 7.97
CA ARG A 53 -6.94 -14.01 8.11
C ARG A 53 -7.60 -14.36 6.78
N PRO A 54 -7.65 -13.47 5.77
CA PRO A 54 -8.23 -13.84 4.49
C PRO A 54 -7.48 -15.00 3.80
N LEU A 55 -6.16 -15.11 3.96
CA LEU A 55 -5.40 -16.26 3.44
C LEU A 55 -5.88 -17.58 4.03
N ARG A 56 -6.13 -17.64 5.33
CA ARG A 56 -6.69 -18.83 6.01
C ARG A 56 -8.08 -19.19 5.50
N GLU A 57 -8.80 -18.21 4.96
CA GLU A 57 -10.12 -18.38 4.37
C GLU A 57 -10.07 -18.59 2.84
N GLY A 58 -8.87 -18.76 2.27
CA GLY A 58 -8.65 -19.06 0.85
C GLY A 58 -8.81 -17.86 -0.09
N ARG A 59 -8.66 -16.62 0.40
CA ARG A 59 -8.74 -15.41 -0.42
C ARG A 59 -7.65 -14.40 -0.06
N THR A 60 -7.46 -13.40 -0.94
CA THR A 60 -6.48 -12.33 -0.77
C THR A 60 -7.11 -10.97 -0.42
N TRP A 61 -8.42 -10.89 -0.30
CA TRP A 61 -9.18 -9.66 -0.15
C TRP A 61 -10.12 -9.70 1.06
N GLU A 62 -10.50 -8.52 1.53
CA GLU A 62 -11.40 -8.30 2.65
C GLU A 62 -12.45 -7.26 2.28
N ARG A 63 -13.63 -7.35 2.92
CA ARG A 63 -14.71 -6.35 2.86
C ARG A 63 -15.09 -5.89 1.45
N GLY A 64 -15.02 -6.78 0.47
CA GLY A 64 -15.30 -6.48 -0.94
C GLY A 64 -14.15 -5.77 -1.67
N GLY A 65 -13.01 -5.55 -1.03
CA GLY A 65 -11.83 -4.92 -1.61
C GLY A 65 -10.95 -5.88 -2.40
N ASN A 66 -11.44 -6.40 -3.51
CA ASN A 66 -10.75 -7.41 -4.32
C ASN A 66 -9.74 -6.85 -5.33
N MET A 67 -9.69 -5.52 -5.48
CA MET A 67 -8.73 -4.83 -6.36
C MET A 67 -7.76 -4.01 -5.52
N PRO A 68 -6.44 -4.30 -5.52
CA PRO A 68 -5.46 -3.49 -4.81
C PRO A 68 -5.21 -2.17 -5.53
N HIS A 69 -4.97 -1.11 -4.75
CA HIS A 69 -4.63 0.20 -5.28
C HIS A 69 -3.43 0.79 -4.53
N TRP A 70 -2.50 1.33 -5.30
CA TRP A 70 -1.38 2.14 -4.80
C TRP A 70 -1.68 3.58 -5.15
N ARG A 71 -2.14 4.33 -4.16
CA ARG A 71 -2.54 5.73 -4.30
C ARG A 71 -1.64 6.63 -3.50
N GLY A 72 -1.69 7.93 -3.76
CA GLY A 72 -0.88 8.88 -3.03
C GLY A 72 -1.42 10.29 -3.05
N ILE A 73 -0.88 11.08 -2.13
CA ILE A 73 -1.05 12.53 -2.09
C ILE A 73 0.33 13.14 -2.30
N ARG A 74 0.44 14.12 -3.20
CA ARG A 74 1.72 14.79 -3.52
C ARG A 74 1.81 16.17 -2.88
N ASP A 75 3.06 16.58 -2.63
CA ASP A 75 3.39 17.95 -2.28
C ASP A 75 3.42 18.86 -3.53
N ASP A 76 3.83 20.13 -3.34
CA ASP A 76 3.88 21.11 -4.42
C ASP A 76 5.00 20.83 -5.44
N ASP A 77 6.02 20.09 -5.01
CA ASP A 77 7.14 19.66 -5.88
C ASP A 77 6.85 18.33 -6.62
N GLY A 78 5.68 17.74 -6.37
CA GLY A 78 5.26 16.48 -6.98
C GLY A 78 5.73 15.23 -6.25
N HIS A 79 6.39 15.35 -5.09
CA HIS A 79 6.81 14.20 -4.30
C HIS A 79 5.64 13.57 -3.53
N ILE A 80 5.67 12.26 -3.36
CA ILE A 80 4.67 11.54 -2.57
C ILE A 80 4.86 11.85 -1.08
N MET A 81 3.91 12.55 -0.49
CA MET A 81 3.84 12.78 0.97
C MET A 81 3.13 11.65 1.69
N VAL A 82 2.08 11.12 1.09
CA VAL A 82 1.28 10.02 1.66
C VAL A 82 1.21 8.91 0.63
N ALA A 83 1.81 7.77 0.94
CA ALA A 83 1.65 6.53 0.17
C ALA A 83 0.52 5.71 0.78
N ILE A 84 -0.45 5.34 -0.04
CA ILE A 84 -1.70 4.69 0.38
C ILE A 84 -1.79 3.31 -0.29
N ASN A 85 -1.74 2.27 0.53
CA ASN A 85 -1.88 0.88 0.10
C ASN A 85 -3.30 0.41 0.42
N PHE A 86 -4.21 0.60 -0.51
CA PHE A 86 -5.63 0.30 -0.33
C PHE A 86 -5.98 -1.13 -0.77
N ASN A 87 -6.82 -1.81 0.01
CA ASN A 87 -7.22 -3.21 -0.18
C ASN A 87 -6.06 -4.20 -0.02
N MET A 88 -5.14 -3.93 0.89
CA MET A 88 -4.03 -4.84 1.20
C MET A 88 -3.55 -4.63 2.65
N ASP A 89 -2.69 -5.52 3.12
CA ASP A 89 -2.18 -5.54 4.48
C ASP A 89 -0.68 -5.87 4.48
N LEU A 90 0.14 -4.81 4.33
CA LEU A 90 1.60 -4.96 4.40
C LEU A 90 2.06 -5.27 5.83
N GLY A 91 1.33 -4.77 6.83
CA GLY A 91 1.62 -4.99 8.23
C GLY A 91 1.64 -6.48 8.58
N ASP A 92 0.60 -7.22 8.21
CA ASP A 92 0.54 -8.67 8.41
C ASP A 92 1.64 -9.40 7.62
N ALA A 93 1.96 -8.92 6.41
CA ALA A 93 3.02 -9.50 5.60
C ALA A 93 4.41 -9.39 6.27
N TRP A 94 4.64 -8.35 7.04
CA TRP A 94 5.87 -8.19 7.82
C TRP A 94 5.81 -9.01 9.11
N GLU A 95 4.71 -8.93 9.84
CA GLU A 95 4.52 -9.62 11.12
C GLU A 95 4.62 -11.14 10.98
N HIS A 96 4.06 -11.70 9.91
CA HIS A 96 4.01 -13.14 9.66
C HIS A 96 5.02 -13.64 8.62
N ALA A 97 6.06 -12.84 8.32
CA ALA A 97 7.06 -13.20 7.30
C ALA A 97 7.82 -14.50 7.60
N ASP A 98 7.99 -14.84 8.86
CA ASP A 98 8.63 -16.09 9.32
C ASP A 98 7.65 -17.23 9.56
N SER A 99 6.35 -17.01 9.38
CA SER A 99 5.34 -18.04 9.54
C SER A 99 5.26 -18.94 8.32
N PRO A 100 5.29 -20.29 8.48
CA PRO A 100 5.16 -21.22 7.36
C PRO A 100 3.85 -21.10 6.58
N GLU A 101 2.79 -20.58 7.20
CA GLU A 101 1.49 -20.40 6.53
C GLU A 101 1.38 -19.11 5.71
N TYR A 102 2.33 -18.16 5.87
CA TYR A 102 2.31 -16.92 5.11
C TYR A 102 3.24 -17.02 3.88
N PRO A 103 2.72 -16.95 2.65
CA PRO A 103 3.54 -17.11 1.43
C PRO A 103 4.63 -16.06 1.31
N GLN A 104 5.85 -16.51 1.09
CA GLN A 104 7.04 -15.66 0.97
C GLN A 104 6.92 -14.62 -0.16
N GLN A 105 6.19 -14.93 -1.23
CA GLN A 105 5.98 -13.97 -2.32
C GLN A 105 5.34 -12.66 -1.85
N TYR A 106 4.44 -12.71 -0.88
CA TYR A 106 3.79 -11.51 -0.32
C TYR A 106 4.71 -10.78 0.65
N SER A 107 5.35 -11.48 1.57
CA SER A 107 6.25 -10.85 2.53
C SER A 107 7.47 -10.22 1.85
N SER A 108 8.07 -10.90 0.86
CA SER A 108 9.17 -10.35 0.08
C SER A 108 8.79 -9.05 -0.64
N LEU A 109 7.61 -9.04 -1.27
CA LEU A 109 7.13 -7.84 -1.95
C LEU A 109 6.82 -6.71 -0.97
N ALA A 110 6.19 -7.04 0.16
CA ALA A 110 5.89 -6.06 1.21
C ALA A 110 7.15 -5.40 1.78
N TYR A 111 8.23 -6.14 1.99
CA TYR A 111 9.53 -5.59 2.40
C TYR A 111 10.13 -4.66 1.34
N ARG A 112 10.04 -5.01 0.06
CA ARG A 112 10.52 -4.14 -1.02
C ARG A 112 9.77 -2.82 -1.05
N PHE A 113 8.47 -2.84 -0.87
CA PHE A 113 7.67 -1.61 -0.74
C PHE A 113 8.13 -0.78 0.47
N ALA A 114 8.29 -1.40 1.65
CA ALA A 114 8.70 -0.70 2.85
C ALA A 114 10.04 0.00 2.67
N VAL A 115 11.05 -0.72 2.15
CA VAL A 115 12.38 -0.16 1.93
C VAL A 115 12.33 0.99 0.92
N ASN A 116 11.63 0.83 -0.19
CA ASN A 116 11.49 1.90 -1.18
C ASN A 116 10.81 3.13 -0.58
N TYR A 117 9.74 2.97 0.19
CA TYR A 117 9.03 4.08 0.82
C TYR A 117 9.90 4.85 1.80
N VAL A 118 10.67 4.14 2.63
CA VAL A 118 11.59 4.79 3.58
C VAL A 118 12.68 5.55 2.85
N LEU A 119 13.33 4.92 1.88
CA LEU A 119 14.42 5.56 1.11
C LEU A 119 13.90 6.72 0.27
N TYR A 120 12.74 6.58 -0.35
CA TYR A 120 12.11 7.68 -1.07
C TYR A 120 11.88 8.88 -0.15
N ALA A 121 11.32 8.66 1.04
CA ALA A 121 11.08 9.72 2.01
C ALA A 121 12.37 10.40 2.49
N LEU A 122 13.49 9.68 2.53
CA LEU A 122 14.79 10.22 2.92
C LEU A 122 15.51 10.98 1.80
N THR A 123 15.16 10.72 0.53
CA THR A 123 15.89 11.23 -0.64
C THR A 123 15.10 12.21 -1.50
N HIS A 124 13.83 12.38 -1.23
CA HIS A 124 12.92 13.27 -1.93
C HIS A 124 12.23 14.18 -0.90
#